data_1c74fde7787eb93ee574e03e78a3f495
#
_entry.id   1c74fde7787eb93ee574e03e78a3f495
#
_cell.length_a   1.000
_cell.length_b   1.000
_cell.length_c   1.000
_cell.angle_alpha   90.00
_cell.angle_beta   90.00
_cell.angle_gamma   90.00
#
_symmetry.space_group_name_H-M   'P 1'
#
loop_
_entity.id
_entity.type
_entity.pdbx_description
1 polymer ?
#
loop_
_entity_poly.entity_id
_entity_poly.type
_entity_poly.pdbx_seq_one_letter_code
_entity_poly.pdbx_strand_id
1 'polypeptide(L)'
;ADPAAVLRGATRVAVLENVMNPTNLGAIFRSAAALGMDAVLLTSAGSDPLYRRAIRVSMGTVFQVPWAYVPEDWPALLRAQGFRTAAMALRDDSVRLDDPRLMQAEKLAVVMGTEGDGLADATIAACDFTVRIPMHHGVDSLNVAAASAVAFYQLGRRA
;
A
#
# COMPACT_ATOMS: atom_id res chain seq x y z
N ALA A 1 -11.92 -12.03 3.38
CA ALA A 1 -11.02 -12.92 4.14
C ALA A 1 -10.64 -12.27 5.46
N ASP A 2 -10.18 -13.08 6.40
CA ASP A 2 -9.70 -12.61 7.69
C ASP A 2 -8.30 -11.97 7.52
N PRO A 3 -8.09 -10.73 8.00
CA PRO A 3 -6.78 -10.10 7.90
C PRO A 3 -5.64 -10.94 8.47
N ALA A 4 -5.82 -11.60 9.59
CA ALA A 4 -4.78 -12.43 10.19
C ALA A 4 -4.40 -13.60 9.29
N ALA A 5 -5.37 -14.20 8.60
CA ALA A 5 -5.12 -15.30 7.67
C ALA A 5 -4.36 -14.80 6.43
N VAL A 6 -4.72 -13.62 5.93
CA VAL A 6 -4.07 -13.01 4.76
C VAL A 6 -2.62 -12.64 5.07
N LEU A 7 -2.33 -12.22 6.30
CA LEU A 7 -0.99 -11.82 6.70
C LEU A 7 -0.07 -13.00 7.04
N ARG A 8 -0.61 -14.20 7.16
CA ARG A 8 0.21 -15.37 7.54
C ARG A 8 1.27 -15.64 6.47
N GLY A 9 2.53 -15.60 6.87
CA GLY A 9 3.66 -15.78 5.95
C GLY A 9 3.99 -14.59 5.08
N ALA A 10 3.21 -13.52 5.11
CA ALA A 10 3.46 -12.32 4.32
C ALA A 10 4.58 -11.49 4.94
N THR A 11 5.42 -10.90 4.08
CA THR A 11 6.50 -10.00 4.51
C THR A 11 6.42 -8.64 3.84
N ARG A 12 5.68 -8.51 2.75
CA ARG A 12 5.47 -7.25 2.04
C ARG A 12 3.99 -7.09 1.75
N VAL A 13 3.34 -6.13 2.42
CA VAL A 13 1.91 -5.91 2.23
C VAL A 13 1.64 -4.46 1.88
N ALA A 14 0.58 -4.23 1.13
CA ALA A 14 0.07 -2.90 0.83
C ALA A 14 -1.18 -2.64 1.65
N VAL A 15 -1.29 -1.44 2.20
CA VAL A 15 -2.52 -0.98 2.87
C VAL A 15 -3.06 0.19 2.08
N LEU A 16 -4.30 0.08 1.63
CA LEU A 16 -4.95 1.10 0.82
C LEU A 16 -6.03 1.78 1.66
N GLU A 17 -5.79 3.05 1.99
CA GLU A 17 -6.71 3.84 2.79
C GLU A 17 -7.62 4.64 1.87
N ASN A 18 -8.91 4.32 1.88
CA ASN A 18 -9.95 5.07 1.17
C ASN A 18 -9.70 5.23 -0.33
N VAL A 19 -9.11 4.24 -0.97
CA VAL A 19 -8.94 4.22 -2.42
C VAL A 19 -10.29 3.85 -3.03
N MET A 20 -10.98 4.84 -3.61
CA MET A 20 -12.38 4.69 -4.04
C MET A 20 -12.54 4.40 -5.53
N ASN A 21 -11.60 4.81 -6.35
CA ASN A 21 -11.70 4.66 -7.79
C ASN A 21 -11.40 3.21 -8.20
N PRO A 22 -12.36 2.49 -8.84
CA PRO A 22 -12.14 1.10 -9.20
C PRO A 22 -11.01 0.87 -10.19
N THR A 23 -10.75 1.83 -11.07
CA THR A 23 -9.66 1.75 -12.05
C THR A 23 -8.31 1.80 -11.33
N ASN A 24 -8.15 2.72 -10.37
CA ASN A 24 -6.93 2.78 -9.57
C ASN A 24 -6.76 1.53 -8.73
N LEU A 25 -7.83 1.04 -8.12
CA LEU A 25 -7.79 -0.15 -7.29
C LEU A 25 -7.32 -1.37 -8.12
N GLY A 26 -7.88 -1.54 -9.31
CA GLY A 26 -7.49 -2.63 -10.21
C GLY A 26 -6.03 -2.53 -10.63
N ALA A 27 -5.56 -1.32 -10.96
CA ALA A 27 -4.16 -1.09 -11.33
C ALA A 27 -3.23 -1.38 -10.17
N ILE A 28 -3.61 -1.02 -8.95
CA ILE A 28 -2.80 -1.29 -7.75
C ILE A 28 -2.69 -2.80 -7.51
N PHE A 29 -3.79 -3.55 -7.64
CA PHE A 29 -3.75 -5.00 -7.51
C PHE A 29 -2.84 -5.63 -8.55
N ARG A 30 -2.91 -5.15 -9.79
CA ARG A 30 -2.04 -5.66 -10.85
C ARG A 30 -0.57 -5.40 -10.52
N SER A 31 -0.24 -4.19 -10.08
CA SER A 31 1.14 -3.85 -9.67
C SER A 31 1.59 -4.66 -8.48
N ALA A 32 0.72 -4.88 -7.50
CA ALA A 32 1.03 -5.68 -6.31
C ALA A 32 1.39 -7.11 -6.71
N ALA A 33 0.60 -7.72 -7.59
CA ALA A 33 0.88 -9.07 -8.06
C ALA A 33 2.20 -9.15 -8.83
N ALA A 34 2.45 -8.17 -9.71
CA ALA A 34 3.62 -8.17 -10.57
C ALA A 34 4.91 -7.85 -9.82
N LEU A 35 4.85 -7.05 -8.77
CA LEU A 35 6.02 -6.45 -8.15
C LEU A 35 6.33 -6.97 -6.74
N GLY A 36 5.81 -8.14 -6.40
CA GLY A 36 6.26 -8.86 -5.21
C GLY A 36 5.62 -8.46 -3.90
N MET A 37 4.39 -7.92 -3.93
CA MET A 37 3.59 -7.74 -2.71
C MET A 37 2.86 -9.04 -2.39
N ASP A 38 2.84 -9.42 -1.12
CA ASP A 38 2.26 -10.69 -0.67
C ASP A 38 0.77 -10.59 -0.37
N ALA A 39 0.29 -9.40 -0.05
CA ALA A 39 -1.10 -9.20 0.33
C ALA A 39 -1.49 -7.74 0.19
N VAL A 40 -2.79 -7.48 0.07
CA VAL A 40 -3.37 -6.13 0.03
C VAL A 40 -4.44 -6.04 1.11
N LEU A 41 -4.34 -5.01 1.93
CA LEU A 41 -5.32 -4.71 2.97
C LEU A 41 -6.08 -3.44 2.60
N LEU A 42 -7.39 -3.45 2.77
CA LEU A 42 -8.26 -2.34 2.39
C LEU A 42 -8.99 -1.82 3.63
N THR A 43 -9.05 -0.50 3.78
CA THR A 43 -9.98 0.07 4.76
C THR A 43 -11.41 -0.06 4.22
N SER A 44 -12.39 -0.11 5.13
CA SER A 44 -13.79 -0.37 4.77
C SER A 44 -14.42 0.72 3.90
N ALA A 45 -13.81 1.89 3.84
CA ALA A 45 -14.33 3.02 3.04
C ALA A 45 -13.87 2.98 1.58
N GLY A 46 -13.01 2.02 1.19
CA GLY A 46 -12.50 1.94 -0.17
C GLY A 46 -13.45 1.25 -1.13
N SER A 47 -13.08 1.22 -2.41
CA SER A 47 -13.81 0.49 -3.44
C SER A 47 -13.72 -1.02 -3.23
N ASP A 48 -14.73 -1.73 -3.78
CA ASP A 48 -14.73 -3.19 -3.78
C ASP A 48 -13.81 -3.70 -4.90
N PRO A 49 -12.77 -4.51 -4.57
CA PRO A 49 -11.89 -5.08 -5.60
C PRO A 49 -12.61 -5.96 -6.61
N LEU A 50 -13.77 -6.48 -6.25
CA LEU A 50 -14.57 -7.36 -7.12
C LEU A 50 -15.47 -6.58 -8.08
N TYR A 51 -15.43 -5.26 -8.09
CA TYR A 51 -16.10 -4.49 -9.12
C TYR A 51 -15.57 -4.90 -10.49
N ARG A 52 -16.49 -5.01 -11.46
CA ARG A 52 -16.16 -5.45 -12.82
C ARG A 52 -14.99 -4.65 -13.40
N ARG A 53 -14.98 -3.33 -13.23
CA ARG A 53 -13.91 -2.48 -13.76
C ARG A 53 -12.57 -2.79 -13.09
N ALA A 54 -12.55 -2.97 -11.78
CA ALA A 54 -11.33 -3.30 -11.05
C ALA A 54 -10.77 -4.65 -11.52
N ILE A 55 -11.61 -5.65 -11.69
CA ILE A 55 -11.21 -6.96 -12.20
C ILE A 55 -10.61 -6.83 -13.60
N ARG A 56 -11.26 -6.07 -14.47
CA ARG A 56 -10.78 -5.87 -15.84
C ARG A 56 -9.44 -5.20 -15.90
N VAL A 57 -9.26 -4.11 -15.12
CA VAL A 57 -8.01 -3.35 -15.12
C VAL A 57 -6.88 -4.16 -14.50
N SER A 58 -7.17 -4.96 -13.50
CA SER A 58 -6.17 -5.82 -12.87
C SER A 58 -5.82 -7.03 -13.73
N MET A 59 -6.57 -7.28 -14.80
CA MET A 59 -6.43 -8.47 -15.65
C MET A 59 -6.57 -9.78 -14.84
N GLY A 60 -7.43 -9.76 -13.82
CA GLY A 60 -7.68 -10.93 -12.98
C GLY A 60 -6.72 -11.09 -11.81
N THR A 61 -5.71 -10.21 -11.67
CA THR A 61 -4.72 -10.34 -10.60
C THR A 61 -5.30 -10.14 -9.20
N VAL A 62 -6.49 -9.53 -9.09
CA VAL A 62 -7.21 -9.43 -7.82
C VAL A 62 -7.45 -10.80 -7.18
N PHE A 63 -7.47 -11.88 -7.98
CA PHE A 63 -7.62 -13.24 -7.49
C PHE A 63 -6.29 -13.92 -7.17
N GLN A 64 -5.17 -13.30 -7.55
CA GLN A 64 -3.83 -13.87 -7.34
C GLN A 64 -3.18 -13.37 -6.06
N VAL A 65 -3.56 -12.18 -5.61
CA VAL A 65 -3.00 -11.58 -4.39
C VAL A 65 -4.05 -11.66 -3.29
N PRO A 66 -3.76 -12.33 -2.16
CA PRO A 66 -4.69 -12.35 -1.04
C PRO A 66 -5.00 -10.93 -0.56
N TRP A 67 -6.24 -10.69 -0.20
CA TRP A 67 -6.65 -9.38 0.30
C TRP A 67 -7.74 -9.52 1.37
N ALA A 68 -7.87 -8.50 2.21
CA ALA A 68 -8.88 -8.45 3.25
C ALA A 68 -9.20 -7.00 3.60
N TYR A 69 -10.40 -6.76 4.11
CA TYR A 69 -10.72 -5.50 4.76
C TYR A 69 -10.12 -5.51 6.17
N VAL A 70 -9.67 -4.34 6.62
CA VAL A 70 -9.08 -4.19 7.96
C VAL A 70 -9.90 -3.20 8.78
N PRO A 71 -9.95 -3.40 10.12
CA PRO A 71 -10.62 -2.46 11.01
C PRO A 71 -9.82 -1.17 11.20
N GLU A 72 -10.39 -0.21 11.89
CA GLU A 72 -9.73 1.09 12.12
C GLU A 72 -8.42 0.96 12.90
N ASP A 73 -8.30 -0.07 13.73
CA ASP A 73 -7.09 -0.31 14.52
C ASP A 73 -6.05 -1.14 13.76
N TRP A 74 -6.11 -1.16 12.43
CA TRP A 74 -5.18 -1.92 11.61
C TRP A 74 -3.70 -1.60 11.87
N PRO A 75 -3.30 -0.36 12.24
CA PRO A 75 -1.89 -0.13 12.57
C PRO A 75 -1.42 -0.98 13.75
N ALA A 76 -2.24 -1.12 14.78
CA ALA A 76 -1.93 -1.98 15.93
C ALA A 76 -1.90 -3.46 15.53
N LEU A 77 -2.81 -3.88 14.65
CA LEU A 77 -2.85 -5.26 14.16
C LEU A 77 -1.56 -5.61 13.40
N LEU A 78 -1.11 -4.73 12.53
CA LEU A 78 0.14 -4.94 11.78
C LEU A 78 1.34 -4.96 12.71
N ARG A 79 1.40 -4.05 13.68
CA ARG A 79 2.49 -4.02 14.65
C ARG A 79 2.55 -5.31 15.45
N ALA A 80 1.40 -5.85 15.86
CA ALA A 80 1.32 -7.11 16.58
C ALA A 80 1.83 -8.29 15.74
N GLN A 81 1.72 -8.20 14.42
CA GLN A 81 2.21 -9.21 13.49
C GLN A 81 3.69 -9.00 13.10
N GLY A 82 4.34 -7.99 13.67
CA GLY A 82 5.76 -7.74 13.43
C GLY A 82 6.07 -6.85 12.24
N PHE A 83 5.08 -6.19 11.66
CA PHE A 83 5.30 -5.28 10.52
C PHE A 83 5.77 -3.91 10.99
N ARG A 84 6.74 -3.36 10.24
CA ARG A 84 7.00 -1.93 10.21
C ARG A 84 6.08 -1.32 9.16
N THR A 85 5.69 -0.08 9.38
CA THR A 85 4.75 0.61 8.49
C THR A 85 5.39 1.85 7.87
N ALA A 86 5.17 2.01 6.56
CA ALA A 86 5.70 3.14 5.78
C ALA A 86 4.54 3.86 5.11
N ALA A 87 4.21 5.05 5.60
CA ALA A 87 3.16 5.88 5.04
C ALA A 87 3.72 6.69 3.87
N MET A 88 3.13 6.53 2.68
CA MET A 88 3.53 7.28 1.51
C MET A 88 2.90 8.68 1.58
N ALA A 89 3.69 9.66 1.94
CA ALA A 89 3.24 11.05 2.10
C ALA A 89 4.41 12.02 2.00
N LEU A 90 4.13 13.23 1.50
CA LEU A 90 5.13 14.28 1.43
C LEU A 90 5.04 15.13 2.70
N ARG A 91 6.00 14.99 3.59
CA ARG A 91 6.12 15.74 4.84
C ARG A 91 7.57 16.20 5.00
N ASP A 92 7.81 17.14 5.90
CA ASP A 92 9.17 17.69 6.14
C ASP A 92 10.13 16.61 6.63
N ASP A 93 9.63 15.65 7.39
CA ASP A 93 10.44 14.57 7.96
C ASP A 93 10.39 13.28 7.13
N SER A 94 9.85 13.34 5.91
CA SER A 94 9.77 12.16 5.04
C SER A 94 11.16 11.66 4.66
N VAL A 95 11.34 10.33 4.74
CA VAL A 95 12.54 9.68 4.22
C VAL A 95 12.33 9.33 2.75
N ARG A 96 13.41 9.15 2.01
CA ARG A 96 13.34 8.75 0.60
C ARG A 96 12.89 7.31 0.47
N LEU A 97 12.18 7.02 -0.59
CA LEU A 97 11.71 5.65 -0.89
C LEU A 97 12.87 4.65 -0.97
N ASP A 98 14.06 5.10 -1.39
CA ASP A 98 15.25 4.25 -1.48
C ASP A 98 16.07 4.19 -0.20
N ASP A 99 15.53 4.69 0.92
CA ASP A 99 16.22 4.59 2.22
C ASP A 99 16.43 3.11 2.56
N PRO A 100 17.68 2.68 2.85
CA PRO A 100 17.97 1.26 3.09
C PRO A 100 17.18 0.64 4.24
N ARG A 101 16.79 1.44 5.23
CA ARG A 101 16.02 0.94 6.38
C ARG A 101 14.70 0.31 5.97
N LEU A 102 14.11 0.79 4.87
CA LEU A 102 12.84 0.26 4.38
C LEU A 102 13.01 -1.17 3.85
N MET A 103 14.02 -1.38 3.00
CA MET A 103 14.29 -2.72 2.44
C MET A 103 14.81 -3.69 3.49
N GLN A 104 15.50 -3.20 4.51
CA GLN A 104 16.04 -4.03 5.57
C GLN A 104 14.98 -4.51 6.55
N ALA A 105 13.80 -3.90 6.56
CA ALA A 105 12.71 -4.38 7.41
C ALA A 105 12.31 -5.79 7.00
N GLU A 106 12.28 -6.70 7.94
CA GLU A 106 11.88 -8.09 7.67
C GLU A 106 10.45 -8.15 7.16
N LYS A 107 9.55 -7.40 7.81
CA LYS A 107 8.15 -7.28 7.42
C LYS A 107 7.80 -5.80 7.27
N LEU A 108 7.34 -5.43 6.10
CA LEU A 108 7.04 -4.03 5.77
C LEU A 108 5.65 -3.90 5.16
N ALA A 109 4.87 -2.98 5.70
CA ALA A 109 3.58 -2.58 5.14
C ALA A 109 3.72 -1.20 4.51
N VAL A 110 3.37 -1.08 3.24
CA VAL A 110 3.39 0.16 2.48
C VAL A 110 1.97 0.71 2.45
N VAL A 111 1.77 1.90 3.02
CA VAL A 111 0.44 2.49 3.21
C VAL A 111 0.24 3.60 2.20
N MET A 112 -0.79 3.43 1.36
CA MET A 112 -1.12 4.37 0.28
C MET A 112 -2.47 5.01 0.56
N GLY A 113 -2.56 6.31 0.31
CA GLY A 113 -3.80 7.06 0.49
C GLY A 113 -4.51 7.35 -0.81
N THR A 114 -5.71 7.90 -0.69
CA THR A 114 -6.51 8.35 -1.83
C THR A 114 -5.87 9.53 -2.53
N GLU A 115 -6.30 9.76 -3.76
CA GLU A 115 -5.89 10.92 -4.54
C GLU A 115 -6.40 12.22 -3.90
N GLY A 116 -5.68 13.31 -4.12
CA GLY A 116 -6.04 14.62 -3.60
C GLY A 116 -5.60 14.80 -2.16
N ASP A 117 -6.37 14.28 -1.21
CA ASP A 117 -6.09 14.47 0.21
C ASP A 117 -4.96 13.58 0.74
N GLY A 118 -4.67 12.49 0.06
CA GLY A 118 -3.66 11.52 0.52
C GLY A 118 -4.11 10.81 1.79
N LEU A 119 -3.14 10.45 2.64
CA LEU A 119 -3.40 9.77 3.90
C LEU A 119 -3.87 10.75 4.98
N ALA A 120 -4.74 10.27 5.86
CA ALA A 120 -5.14 11.05 7.03
C ALA A 120 -3.94 11.30 7.95
N ASP A 121 -3.93 12.44 8.64
CA ASP A 121 -2.85 12.79 9.56
C ASP A 121 -2.68 11.74 10.66
N ALA A 122 -3.78 11.20 11.17
CA ALA A 122 -3.74 10.16 12.20
C ALA A 122 -3.07 8.89 11.68
N THR A 123 -3.29 8.53 10.43
CA THR A 123 -2.64 7.37 9.80
C THR A 123 -1.14 7.57 9.71
N ILE A 124 -0.72 8.75 9.24
CA ILE A 124 0.70 9.07 9.12
C ILE A 124 1.37 9.01 10.49
N ALA A 125 0.71 9.57 11.52
CA ALA A 125 1.24 9.57 12.88
C ALA A 125 1.35 8.15 13.46
N ALA A 126 0.52 7.23 13.02
CA ALA A 126 0.54 5.84 13.51
C ALA A 126 1.61 4.98 12.82
N CYS A 127 2.20 5.44 11.74
CA CYS A 127 3.20 4.68 10.98
C CYS A 127 4.62 4.91 11.50
N ASP A 128 5.48 3.92 11.28
CA ASP A 128 6.89 3.99 11.70
C ASP A 128 7.70 4.94 10.83
N PHE A 129 7.39 5.01 9.55
CA PHE A 129 8.08 5.88 8.59
C PHE A 129 7.06 6.69 7.81
N THR A 130 7.44 7.92 7.47
CA THR A 130 6.78 8.70 6.41
C THR A 130 7.75 8.73 5.25
N VAL A 131 7.28 8.34 4.06
CA VAL A 131 8.15 8.06 2.92
C VAL A 131 7.68 8.87 1.72
N ARG A 132 8.64 9.46 1.00
CA ARG A 132 8.36 10.19 -0.22
C ARG A 132 9.08 9.57 -1.42
N ILE A 133 8.47 9.69 -2.58
CA ILE A 133 9.13 9.44 -3.85
C ILE A 133 9.78 10.77 -4.26
N PRO A 134 11.11 10.83 -4.42
CA PRO A 134 11.76 12.07 -4.86
C PRO A 134 11.25 12.48 -6.24
N MET A 135 10.85 13.74 -6.38
CA MET A 135 10.29 14.29 -7.61
C MET A 135 11.19 15.36 -8.21
N HIS A 136 11.05 15.55 -9.50
CA HIS A 136 11.74 16.59 -10.24
C HIS A 136 10.75 17.67 -10.72
N HIS A 137 11.27 18.83 -11.08
CA HIS A 137 10.51 19.91 -11.72
C HIS A 137 9.35 20.46 -10.89
N GLY A 138 9.45 20.37 -9.55
CA GLY A 138 8.42 20.90 -8.66
C GLY A 138 7.15 20.07 -8.59
N VAL A 139 7.15 18.87 -9.15
CA VAL A 139 6.00 17.98 -9.04
C VAL A 139 5.94 17.39 -7.63
N ASP A 140 4.78 17.52 -6.96
CA ASP A 140 4.63 17.07 -5.56
C ASP A 140 4.23 15.62 -5.42
N SER A 141 3.40 15.10 -6.34
CA SER A 141 2.87 13.75 -6.20
C SER A 141 2.55 13.14 -7.56
N LEU A 142 2.42 11.81 -7.53
CA LEU A 142 1.91 11.01 -8.64
C LEU A 142 0.50 10.55 -8.34
N ASN A 143 -0.24 10.16 -9.38
CA ASN A 143 -1.47 9.39 -9.22
C ASN A 143 -1.20 8.18 -8.32
N VAL A 144 -2.19 7.79 -7.48
CA VAL A 144 -1.99 6.72 -6.49
C VAL A 144 -1.58 5.39 -7.12
N ALA A 145 -2.12 5.06 -8.30
CA ALA A 145 -1.74 3.81 -8.97
C ALA A 145 -0.30 3.87 -9.47
N ALA A 146 0.14 5.01 -10.01
CA ALA A 146 1.52 5.20 -10.44
C ALA A 146 2.47 5.19 -9.26
N ALA A 147 2.13 5.87 -8.18
CA ALA A 147 2.94 5.89 -6.95
C ALA A 147 3.04 4.48 -6.35
N SER A 148 1.96 3.71 -6.38
CA SER A 148 1.97 2.32 -5.90
C SER A 148 2.93 1.45 -6.70
N ALA A 149 2.91 1.56 -8.03
CA ALA A 149 3.82 0.79 -8.87
C ALA A 149 5.29 1.10 -8.55
N VAL A 150 5.63 2.37 -8.38
CA VAL A 150 6.99 2.80 -8.03
C VAL A 150 7.39 2.25 -6.66
N ALA A 151 6.51 2.41 -5.66
CA ALA A 151 6.79 1.94 -4.30
C ALA A 151 6.93 0.42 -4.25
N PHE A 152 6.06 -0.32 -4.92
CA PHE A 152 6.11 -1.79 -4.94
C PHE A 152 7.35 -2.30 -5.67
N TYR A 153 7.75 -1.64 -6.76
CA TYR A 153 8.99 -2.00 -7.44
C TYR A 153 10.19 -1.88 -6.50
N GLN A 154 10.27 -0.78 -5.75
CA GLN A 154 11.40 -0.53 -4.85
C GLN A 154 11.35 -1.42 -3.61
N LEU A 155 10.16 -1.63 -3.02
CA LEU A 155 10.03 -2.22 -1.69
C LEU A 155 9.47 -3.64 -1.69
N GLY A 156 8.91 -4.12 -2.81
CA GLY A 156 8.38 -5.47 -2.92
C GLY A 156 9.47 -6.53 -2.86
N ARG A 157 9.07 -7.78 -2.72
CA ARG A 157 10.03 -8.89 -2.73
C ARG A 157 10.68 -8.99 -4.11
N ARG A 158 11.97 -9.22 -4.10
CA ARG A 158 12.70 -9.42 -5.36
C ARG A 158 12.34 -10.77 -5.98
N ALA A 159 12.25 -10.77 -7.29
CA ALA A 159 11.98 -11.99 -8.06
C ALA A 159 13.19 -12.94 -8.05
#